data_11cf72696d52b0bf1c7cc872cda82158
#
_entry.id   11cf72696d52b0bf1c7cc872cda82158
#
_cell.length_a   1.000
_cell.length_b   1.000
_cell.length_c   1.000
_cell.angle_alpha   90.00
_cell.angle_beta   90.00
_cell.angle_gamma   90.00
#
_symmetry.space_group_name_H-M   'P 1'
#
loop_
_entity.id
_entity.type
_entity.pdbx_description
1 polymer ?
#
loop_
_entity_poly.entity_id
_entity_poly.type
_entity_poly.pdbx_seq_one_letter_code
_entity_poly.pdbx_strand_id
1 'polypeptide(L)'
;MIKCNVTVCGTVSRQAQMRANKEGTQFASFGINIVIPAKSGINKTVEISVAKTCNSLSKLPPIQVGTHIEVAGILMFHKKGEALYLNLSATGINTFNASNNDGINE
;
A
#
# COMPACT_ATOMS: atom_id res chain seq x y z
N MET A 1 -17.31 -4.84 10.21
CA MET A 1 -16.03 -4.41 9.61
C MET A 1 -15.74 -2.98 10.00
N ILE A 2 -14.52 -2.72 10.44
CA ILE A 2 -14.11 -1.38 10.83
C ILE A 2 -13.40 -0.72 9.65
N LYS A 3 -13.78 0.51 9.35
CA LYS A 3 -13.20 1.27 8.24
C LYS A 3 -12.61 2.57 8.79
N CYS A 4 -11.41 2.88 8.34
CA CYS A 4 -10.73 4.10 8.73
C CYS A 4 -10.13 4.79 7.51
N ASN A 5 -10.28 6.11 7.45
CA ASN A 5 -9.55 6.91 6.47
C ASN A 5 -8.14 7.10 6.98
N VAL A 6 -7.17 6.71 6.18
CA VAL A 6 -5.78 6.75 6.60
C VAL A 6 -4.87 7.19 5.45
N THR A 7 -3.70 7.66 5.82
CA THR A 7 -2.58 7.81 4.89
C THR A 7 -1.43 7.04 5.50
N VAL A 8 -0.87 6.11 4.76
CA VAL A 8 0.24 5.28 5.23
C VAL A 8 1.44 5.48 4.33
N CYS A 9 2.61 5.43 4.94
CA CYS A 9 3.88 5.49 4.23
C CYS A 9 4.62 4.21 4.51
N GLY A 10 5.21 3.63 3.48
CA GLY A 10 5.94 2.40 3.64
C GLY A 10 6.77 2.09 2.42
N THR A 11 7.19 0.84 2.32
CA THR A 11 8.00 0.34 1.23
C THR A 11 7.24 -0.77 0.53
N VAL A 12 7.21 -0.73 -0.79
CA VAL A 12 6.50 -1.76 -1.56
C VAL A 12 7.14 -3.12 -1.30
N SER A 13 6.32 -4.07 -0.88
CA SER A 13 6.75 -5.44 -0.59
C SER A 13 6.37 -6.41 -1.71
N ARG A 14 5.31 -6.11 -2.46
CA ARG A 14 4.88 -6.90 -3.61
C ARG A 14 4.58 -5.98 -4.76
N GLN A 15 5.11 -6.31 -5.92
CA GLN A 15 4.92 -5.51 -7.12
C GLN A 15 3.45 -5.45 -7.51
N ALA A 16 3.03 -4.33 -8.09
CA ALA A 16 1.65 -4.16 -8.52
C ALA A 16 1.30 -5.10 -9.66
N GLN A 17 0.11 -5.69 -9.57
CA GLN A 17 -0.44 -6.58 -10.59
C GLN A 17 -1.90 -6.23 -10.83
N MET A 18 -2.34 -6.38 -12.05
CA MET A 18 -3.76 -6.20 -12.35
C MET A 18 -4.53 -7.45 -11.96
N ARG A 19 -5.66 -7.23 -11.30
CA ARG A 19 -6.58 -8.29 -10.93
C ARG A 19 -8.00 -7.85 -11.22
N ALA A 20 -8.92 -8.79 -11.21
CA ALA A 20 -10.35 -8.49 -11.35
C ALA A 20 -11.11 -9.24 -10.26
N ASN A 21 -12.16 -8.61 -9.73
CA ASN A 21 -13.02 -9.27 -8.76
C ASN A 21 -14.10 -10.08 -9.47
N LYS A 22 -15.00 -10.70 -8.70
CA LYS A 22 -16.05 -11.56 -9.25
C LYS A 22 -17.01 -10.79 -10.15
N GLU A 23 -17.11 -9.50 -9.97
CA GLU A 23 -17.99 -8.66 -10.75
C GLU A 23 -17.33 -8.11 -12.01
N GLY A 24 -16.06 -8.44 -12.22
CA GLY A 24 -15.32 -7.99 -13.39
C GLY A 24 -14.66 -6.64 -13.22
N THR A 25 -14.76 -6.01 -12.05
CA THR A 25 -14.08 -4.76 -11.79
C THR A 25 -12.58 -4.98 -11.69
N GLN A 26 -11.83 -4.23 -12.48
CA GLN A 26 -10.38 -4.35 -12.51
C GLN A 26 -9.75 -3.42 -11.47
N PHE A 27 -8.67 -3.89 -10.87
CA PHE A 27 -7.93 -3.10 -9.90
C PHE A 27 -6.46 -3.51 -9.89
N ALA A 28 -5.61 -2.59 -9.48
CA ALA A 28 -4.21 -2.89 -9.25
C ALA A 28 -4.05 -3.34 -7.79
N SER A 29 -3.31 -4.42 -7.59
CA SER A 29 -3.08 -4.99 -6.27
C SER A 29 -1.59 -5.04 -6.00
N PHE A 30 -1.18 -4.54 -4.84
CA PHE A 30 0.22 -4.61 -4.42
C PHE A 30 0.28 -4.66 -2.90
N GLY A 31 1.48 -4.86 -2.37
CA GLY A 31 1.67 -4.89 -0.93
C GLY A 31 2.66 -3.83 -0.50
N ILE A 32 2.47 -3.31 0.70
CA ILE A 32 3.43 -2.39 1.30
C ILE A 32 3.76 -2.87 2.71
N ASN A 33 5.01 -2.67 3.10
CA ASN A 33 5.46 -2.89 4.47
C ASN A 33 5.50 -1.57 5.19
N ILE A 34 4.88 -1.51 6.35
CA ILE A 34 4.98 -0.36 7.24
C ILE A 34 5.64 -0.79 8.54
N VAL A 35 6.33 0.14 9.17
CA VAL A 35 6.99 -0.12 10.45
C VAL A 35 6.15 0.48 11.56
N ILE A 36 5.78 -0.34 12.51
CA ILE A 36 4.99 0.09 13.66
C ILE A 36 5.91 0.11 14.88
N PRO A 37 6.16 1.29 15.46
CA PRO A 37 6.97 1.37 16.68
C PRO A 37 6.29 0.65 17.83
N ALA A 38 7.06 -0.10 18.60
CA ALA A 38 6.57 -0.79 19.77
C ALA A 38 7.12 -0.15 21.04
N LYS A 39 6.33 -0.21 22.11
CA LYS A 39 6.76 0.34 23.40
C LYS A 39 8.00 -0.33 23.94
N SER A 40 8.22 -1.56 23.56
CA SER A 40 9.40 -2.33 23.98
C SER A 40 10.69 -1.89 23.29
N GLY A 41 10.58 -0.95 22.34
CA GLY A 41 11.73 -0.53 21.55
C GLY A 41 12.01 -1.41 20.35
N ILE A 42 11.26 -2.51 20.18
CA ILE A 42 11.40 -3.39 19.03
C ILE A 42 10.28 -3.08 18.07
N ASN A 43 10.64 -2.53 16.91
CA ASN A 43 9.65 -2.20 15.90
C ASN A 43 9.17 -3.45 15.18
N LYS A 44 7.90 -3.44 14.78
CA LYS A 44 7.32 -4.53 13.99
C LYS A 44 7.07 -4.04 12.58
N THR A 45 7.26 -4.94 11.63
CA THR A 45 6.92 -4.68 10.23
C THR A 45 5.62 -5.41 9.92
N VAL A 46 4.68 -4.67 9.34
CA VAL A 46 3.38 -5.22 8.99
C VAL A 46 3.16 -4.98 7.50
N GLU A 47 2.67 -6.01 6.82
CA GLU A 47 2.31 -5.88 5.41
C GLU A 47 0.82 -5.52 5.29
N ILE A 48 0.54 -4.53 4.46
CA ILE A 48 -0.82 -4.13 4.12
C ILE A 48 -1.05 -4.42 2.65
N SER A 49 -2.14 -5.10 2.33
CA SER A 49 -2.56 -5.31 0.96
C SER A 49 -3.28 -4.08 0.46
N VAL A 50 -2.88 -3.57 -0.69
CA VAL A 50 -3.44 -2.35 -1.26
C VAL A 50 -4.13 -2.67 -2.58
N ALA A 51 -5.32 -2.13 -2.77
CA ALA A 51 -6.06 -2.23 -4.02
C ALA A 51 -6.43 -0.84 -4.51
N LYS A 52 -6.16 -0.58 -5.78
CA LYS A 52 -6.52 0.69 -6.41
C LYS A 52 -7.32 0.38 -7.68
N THR A 53 -8.57 0.83 -7.72
CA THR A 53 -9.41 0.62 -8.89
C THR A 53 -8.84 1.38 -10.09
N CYS A 54 -8.51 0.63 -11.13
CA CYS A 54 -8.01 1.19 -12.38
C CYS A 54 -8.08 0.11 -13.44
N ASN A 55 -7.98 0.50 -14.70
CA ASN A 55 -8.04 -0.47 -15.79
C ASN A 55 -6.66 -0.72 -16.43
N SER A 56 -5.63 -0.08 -15.94
CA SER A 56 -4.27 -0.29 -16.45
C SER A 56 -3.24 0.19 -15.43
N LEU A 57 -2.15 -0.56 -15.30
CA LEU A 57 -1.04 -0.13 -14.45
C LEU A 57 -0.36 1.14 -14.94
N SER A 58 -0.50 1.45 -16.22
CA SER A 58 0.11 2.67 -16.78
C SER A 58 -0.50 3.95 -16.21
N LYS A 59 -1.66 3.86 -15.60
CA LYS A 59 -2.32 5.00 -14.97
C LYS A 59 -1.81 5.28 -13.57
N LEU A 60 -0.94 4.43 -13.06
CA LEU A 60 -0.39 4.57 -11.73
C LEU A 60 1.09 4.93 -11.82
N PRO A 61 1.65 5.57 -10.77
CA PRO A 61 3.09 5.72 -10.71
C PRO A 61 3.76 4.36 -10.68
N PRO A 62 5.05 4.25 -11.03
CA PRO A 62 5.74 2.96 -10.97
C PRO A 62 5.74 2.41 -9.55
N ILE A 63 5.24 1.20 -9.39
CA ILE A 63 5.15 0.54 -8.08
C ILE A 63 5.96 -0.75 -8.15
N GLN A 64 7.19 -0.66 -7.69
CA GLN A 64 8.12 -1.79 -7.70
C GLN A 64 8.59 -2.07 -6.28
N VAL A 65 8.96 -3.33 -6.04
CA VAL A 65 9.47 -3.73 -4.72
C VAL A 65 10.64 -2.84 -4.33
N GLY A 66 10.60 -2.35 -3.11
CA GLY A 66 11.63 -1.45 -2.59
C GLY A 66 11.34 0.03 -2.75
N THR A 67 10.32 0.38 -3.52
CA THR A 67 9.94 1.78 -3.70
C THR A 67 9.28 2.32 -2.44
N HIS A 68 9.67 3.51 -2.02
CA HIS A 68 8.98 4.21 -0.94
C HIS A 68 7.69 4.81 -1.47
N ILE A 69 6.61 4.62 -0.74
CA ILE A 69 5.29 4.94 -1.25
C ILE A 69 4.41 5.50 -0.14
N GLU A 70 3.55 6.44 -0.50
CA GLU A 70 2.52 6.96 0.37
C GLU A 70 1.17 6.62 -0.25
N VAL A 71 0.29 6.00 0.52
CA VAL A 71 -1.03 5.61 0.04
C VAL A 71 -2.08 6.18 0.97
N ALA A 72 -3.02 6.90 0.39
CA ALA A 72 -4.18 7.41 1.10
C ALA A 72 -5.40 6.59 0.68
N GLY A 73 -6.26 6.29 1.63
CA GLY A 73 -7.47 5.56 1.31
C GLY A 73 -8.20 5.08 2.55
N ILE A 74 -8.99 4.03 2.38
CA ILE A 74 -9.78 3.47 3.45
C ILE A 74 -9.16 2.15 3.88
N LEU A 75 -8.74 2.09 5.13
CA LEU A 75 -8.17 0.89 5.71
C LEU A 75 -9.29 0.04 6.29
N MET A 76 -9.32 -1.23 5.92
CA MET A 76 -10.29 -2.19 6.41
C MET A 76 -9.59 -3.29 7.15
N PHE A 77 -10.12 -3.64 8.32
CA PHE A 77 -9.62 -4.76 9.10
C PHE A 77 -10.50 -5.97 8.87
N HIS A 78 -9.88 -7.09 8.62
CA HIS A 78 -10.59 -8.33 8.42
C HIS A 78 -9.93 -9.41 9.26
N LYS A 79 -10.68 -10.00 10.17
CA LYS A 79 -10.18 -11.07 11.02
C LYS A 79 -10.75 -12.40 10.56
N LYS A 80 -9.87 -13.36 10.33
CA LYS A 80 -10.28 -14.71 9.95
C LYS A 80 -9.55 -15.68 10.87
N GLY A 81 -10.29 -16.30 11.79
CA GLY A 81 -9.68 -17.09 12.84
C GLY A 81 -8.83 -16.20 13.75
N GLU A 82 -7.57 -16.52 13.91
CA GLU A 82 -6.64 -15.71 14.69
C GLU A 82 -5.84 -14.76 13.82
N ALA A 83 -5.98 -14.84 12.51
CA ALA A 83 -5.23 -13.99 11.60
C ALA A 83 -5.96 -12.66 11.37
N LEU A 84 -5.21 -11.58 11.39
CA LEU A 84 -5.72 -10.25 11.10
C LEU A 84 -5.16 -9.80 9.76
N TYR A 85 -6.05 -9.47 8.84
CA TYR A 85 -5.69 -8.98 7.51
C TYR A 85 -6.00 -7.51 7.42
N LEU A 86 -5.05 -6.75 6.89
CA LEU A 86 -5.21 -5.33 6.67
C LEU A 86 -5.28 -5.09 5.17
N ASN A 87 -6.37 -4.46 4.74
CA ASN A 87 -6.60 -4.16 3.33
C ASN A 87 -6.84 -2.67 3.20
N LEU A 88 -6.17 -2.04 2.26
CA LEU A 88 -6.30 -0.62 2.00
C LEU A 88 -6.88 -0.42 0.61
N SER A 89 -8.05 0.22 0.56
CA SER A 89 -8.65 0.63 -0.69
C SER A 89 -8.13 2.03 -1.00
N ALA A 90 -7.19 2.12 -1.94
CA ALA A 90 -6.46 3.36 -2.19
C ALA A 90 -7.29 4.37 -2.97
N THR A 91 -7.27 5.62 -2.55
CA THR A 91 -7.82 6.73 -3.29
C THR A 91 -6.72 7.60 -3.91
N GLY A 92 -5.53 7.57 -3.32
CA GLY A 92 -4.40 8.32 -3.85
C GLY A 92 -3.10 7.58 -3.56
N ILE A 93 -2.18 7.63 -4.52
CA ILE A 93 -0.89 6.95 -4.41
C ILE A 93 0.19 7.91 -4.87
N ASN A 94 1.21 8.11 -4.02
CA ASN A 94 2.39 8.87 -4.37
C ASN A 94 3.62 8.02 -4.11
N THR A 95 4.53 8.00 -5.07
CA THR A 95 5.79 7.31 -4.89
C THR A 95 6.90 8.31 -4.64
N PHE A 96 7.86 7.91 -3.83
CA PHE A 96 9.03 8.72 -3.54
C PHE A 96 10.23 8.06 -4.19
N ASN A 97 10.92 8.83 -5.00
CA ASN A 97 12.09 8.33 -5.71
C ASN A 97 13.33 8.96 -5.09
N ALA A 98 14.28 8.12 -4.69
CA ALA A 98 15.51 8.61 -4.08
C ALA A 98 16.28 9.56 -4.99
N SER A 99 16.25 9.33 -6.30
CA SER A 99 16.92 10.21 -7.24
C SER A 99 16.29 11.60 -7.29
N ASN A 100 14.99 11.70 -7.02
CA ASN A 100 14.34 12.99 -6.92
C ASN A 100 14.85 13.78 -5.72
N ASN A 101 15.09 13.09 -4.63
CA ASN A 101 15.61 13.73 -3.44
C ASN A 101 17.00 14.27 -3.68
N ASP A 102 17.81 13.54 -4.41
CA ASP A 102 19.16 13.97 -4.75
C ASP A 102 19.10 15.23 -5.63
N GLY A 103 18.18 15.25 -6.56
CA GLY A 103 18.02 16.40 -7.41
C GLY A 103 17.60 17.66 -6.66
N ILE A 104 16.83 17.48 -5.61
CA ILE A 104 16.34 18.59 -4.81
C ILE A 104 17.45 19.24 -4.01
N ASN A 105 18.44 18.47 -3.66
CA ASN A 105 19.51 18.94 -2.80
C ASN A 105 20.50 19.87 -3.48
N GLU A 106 20.34 20.09 -4.71
CA GLU A 106 21.27 20.95 -5.45
C GLU A 106 21.10 22.43 -5.16
#